data_53f83a54597eaccc3f336fd5aa6d5906
#
_entry.id   53f83a54597eaccc3f336fd5aa6d5906
#
_cell.length_a   1.000
_cell.length_b   1.000
_cell.length_c   1.000
_cell.angle_alpha   90.00
_cell.angle_beta   90.00
_cell.angle_gamma   90.00
#
_symmetry.space_group_name_H-M   'P 1'
#
loop_
_entity.id
_entity.type
_entity.pdbx_description
1 polymer ?
#
loop_
_entity_poly.entity_id
_entity_poly.type
_entity_poly.pdbx_seq_one_letter_code
_entity_poly.pdbx_strand_id
1 'polypeptide(L)'
;MSELAWIAEARKHVGMKEIPGPKHHPTIVKWLTKLRAWWKDDETPWCGTFVAHCLEEAGRPIPKNWMRAKEYENYGTKLARPAYGCIATMSRQGGGHVAFVIGEVSKGGDLLLLGGNQGNSVSIARFPRSRITAYTWPDTADGKPSQPNPSRYTLPLGTAAYSSNEA
;
A
#
# COMPACT_ATOMS: atom_id res chain seq x y z
N MET A 1 -8.33 -6.47 19.11
CA MET A 1 -8.66 -6.70 17.68
C MET A 1 -7.45 -7.27 16.99
N SER A 2 -7.60 -8.39 16.31
CA SER A 2 -6.49 -9.00 15.58
C SER A 2 -6.07 -8.15 14.38
N GLU A 3 -4.81 -8.27 13.98
CA GLU A 3 -4.28 -7.55 12.84
C GLU A 3 -4.88 -8.08 11.54
N LEU A 4 -5.13 -7.18 10.59
CA LEU A 4 -5.56 -7.54 9.25
C LEU A 4 -4.44 -8.33 8.56
N ALA A 5 -4.81 -9.40 7.85
CA ALA A 5 -3.81 -10.29 7.24
C ALA A 5 -2.88 -9.56 6.28
N TRP A 6 -3.42 -8.64 5.48
CA TRP A 6 -2.57 -7.89 4.53
C TRP A 6 -1.68 -6.87 5.23
N ILE A 7 -2.08 -6.34 6.38
CA ILE A 7 -1.22 -5.43 7.16
C ILE A 7 -0.14 -6.23 7.89
N ALA A 8 -0.49 -7.40 8.42
CA ALA A 8 0.52 -8.29 9.03
C ALA A 8 1.60 -8.66 8.02
N GLU A 9 1.21 -8.97 6.78
CA GLU A 9 2.17 -9.26 5.72
C GLU A 9 3.03 -8.05 5.39
N ALA A 10 2.40 -6.87 5.27
CA ALA A 10 3.11 -5.64 4.98
C ALA A 10 4.16 -5.31 6.05
N ARG A 11 3.81 -5.48 7.32
CA ARG A 11 4.73 -5.18 8.43
C ARG A 11 5.97 -6.06 8.44
N LYS A 12 5.89 -7.29 7.93
CA LYS A 12 7.06 -8.20 7.84
C LYS A 12 8.18 -7.60 6.99
N HIS A 13 7.85 -6.75 6.04
CA HIS A 13 8.81 -6.24 5.06
C HIS A 13 9.32 -4.84 5.35
N VAL A 14 8.86 -4.20 6.42
CA VAL A 14 9.34 -2.86 6.79
C VAL A 14 10.86 -2.89 6.94
N GLY A 15 11.54 -1.95 6.29
CA GLY A 15 13.00 -1.87 6.27
C GLY A 15 13.65 -2.47 5.03
N MET A 16 12.90 -3.25 4.23
CA MET A 16 13.43 -3.81 2.98
C MET A 16 13.66 -2.68 1.98
N LYS A 17 14.83 -2.68 1.34
CA LYS A 17 15.23 -1.65 0.36
C LYS A 17 15.55 -2.30 -0.98
N GLU A 18 15.24 -1.58 -2.07
CA GLU A 18 15.69 -2.03 -3.38
C GLU A 18 17.23 -1.98 -3.45
N ILE A 19 17.79 -2.79 -4.35
CA ILE A 19 19.25 -2.87 -4.54
C ILE A 19 19.59 -2.12 -5.83
N PRO A 20 20.34 -1.01 -5.75
CA PRO A 20 20.71 -0.25 -6.95
C PRO A 20 21.60 -1.07 -7.90
N GLY A 21 21.50 -0.76 -9.19
CA GLY A 21 22.33 -1.36 -10.22
C GLY A 21 21.77 -2.69 -10.73
N PRO A 22 22.63 -3.55 -11.31
CA PRO A 22 22.16 -4.79 -11.96
C PRO A 22 21.69 -5.87 -10.99
N LYS A 23 22.01 -5.76 -9.72
CA LYS A 23 21.54 -6.71 -8.70
C LYS A 23 20.21 -6.19 -8.15
N HIS A 24 19.16 -7.00 -8.24
CA HIS A 24 17.83 -6.63 -7.78
C HIS A 24 17.50 -7.36 -6.48
N HIS A 25 16.66 -6.74 -5.64
CA HIS A 25 16.27 -7.35 -4.37
C HIS A 25 15.51 -8.67 -4.66
N PRO A 26 16.01 -9.81 -4.16
CA PRO A 26 15.41 -11.12 -4.48
C PRO A 26 13.93 -11.21 -4.12
N THR A 27 13.52 -10.58 -3.01
CA THR A 27 12.14 -10.61 -2.56
C THR A 27 11.22 -9.88 -3.53
N ILE A 28 11.64 -8.70 -4.04
CA ILE A 28 10.85 -7.94 -5.02
C ILE A 28 10.74 -8.75 -6.32
N VAL A 29 11.83 -9.34 -6.78
CA VAL A 29 11.83 -10.19 -7.97
C VAL A 29 10.89 -11.39 -7.78
N LYS A 30 10.90 -11.99 -6.59
CA LYS A 30 10.01 -13.10 -6.26
C LYS A 30 8.53 -12.67 -6.33
N TRP A 31 8.19 -11.49 -5.83
CA TRP A 31 6.84 -10.96 -5.92
C TRP A 31 6.42 -10.77 -7.38
N LEU A 32 7.29 -10.19 -8.20
CA LEU A 32 7.01 -9.98 -9.61
C LEU A 32 6.77 -11.31 -10.33
N THR A 33 7.58 -12.32 -10.04
CA THR A 33 7.42 -13.65 -10.62
C THR A 33 6.08 -14.28 -10.23
N LYS A 34 5.74 -14.21 -8.95
CA LYS A 34 4.48 -14.75 -8.42
C LYS A 34 3.28 -14.03 -9.02
N LEU A 35 3.37 -12.73 -9.23
CA LEU A 35 2.31 -11.92 -9.82
C LEU A 35 2.34 -11.96 -11.35
N ARG A 36 3.25 -12.73 -11.94
CA ARG A 36 3.36 -12.94 -13.39
C ARG A 36 3.73 -11.68 -14.17
N ALA A 37 4.56 -10.81 -13.57
CA ALA A 37 5.09 -9.65 -14.26
C ALA A 37 6.06 -10.08 -15.36
N TRP A 38 6.07 -9.34 -16.47
CA TRP A 38 7.03 -9.60 -17.53
C TRP A 38 8.42 -9.02 -17.22
N TRP A 39 8.50 -8.05 -16.29
CA TRP A 39 9.79 -7.48 -15.83
C TRP A 39 10.18 -8.12 -14.50
N LYS A 40 11.49 -8.10 -14.20
CA LYS A 40 12.03 -8.76 -13.01
C LYS A 40 13.09 -7.90 -12.33
N ASP A 41 12.86 -6.58 -12.25
CA ASP A 41 13.77 -5.65 -11.59
C ASP A 41 13.08 -4.94 -10.44
N ASP A 42 13.87 -4.42 -9.49
CA ASP A 42 13.36 -3.65 -8.38
C ASP A 42 13.49 -2.12 -8.59
N GLU A 43 13.94 -1.71 -9.76
CA GLU A 43 14.07 -0.29 -10.10
C GLU A 43 12.79 0.27 -10.75
N THR A 44 11.98 -0.59 -11.38
CA THR A 44 10.63 -0.21 -11.82
C THR A 44 9.79 0.08 -10.58
N PRO A 45 9.00 1.18 -10.56
CA PRO A 45 8.19 1.51 -9.39
C PRO A 45 7.37 0.30 -8.92
N TRP A 46 7.47 -0.01 -7.63
CA TRP A 46 6.91 -1.25 -7.08
C TRP A 46 5.92 -1.04 -5.93
N CYS A 47 5.37 0.18 -5.78
CA CYS A 47 4.36 0.41 -4.73
C CYS A 47 3.10 -0.42 -4.96
N GLY A 48 2.62 -0.50 -6.22
CA GLY A 48 1.48 -1.35 -6.58
C GLY A 48 1.79 -2.83 -6.41
N THR A 49 3.00 -3.25 -6.77
CA THR A 49 3.47 -4.63 -6.60
C THR A 49 3.44 -5.03 -5.13
N PHE A 50 3.90 -4.15 -4.25
CA PHE A 50 3.89 -4.42 -2.82
C PHE A 50 2.47 -4.61 -2.27
N VAL A 51 1.57 -3.70 -2.63
CA VAL A 51 0.16 -3.80 -2.21
C VAL A 51 -0.47 -5.09 -2.73
N ALA A 52 -0.24 -5.41 -4.02
CA ALA A 52 -0.78 -6.64 -4.62
C ALA A 52 -0.27 -7.89 -3.91
N HIS A 53 1.03 -7.93 -3.59
CA HIS A 53 1.60 -9.05 -2.84
C HIS A 53 0.90 -9.23 -1.50
N CYS A 54 0.74 -8.15 -0.74
CA CYS A 54 0.12 -8.22 0.58
C CYS A 54 -1.33 -8.69 0.51
N LEU A 55 -2.09 -8.18 -0.47
CA LEU A 55 -3.48 -8.59 -0.67
C LEU A 55 -3.58 -10.06 -1.07
N GLU A 56 -2.72 -10.51 -1.99
CA GLU A 56 -2.72 -11.90 -2.43
C GLU A 56 -2.37 -12.86 -1.30
N GLU A 57 -1.38 -12.54 -0.50
CA GLU A 57 -1.03 -13.35 0.69
C GLU A 57 -2.18 -13.41 1.70
N ALA A 58 -3.02 -12.39 1.74
CA ALA A 58 -4.19 -12.36 2.61
C ALA A 58 -5.42 -13.05 1.98
N GLY A 59 -5.27 -13.63 0.79
CA GLY A 59 -6.37 -14.30 0.09
C GLY A 59 -7.39 -13.34 -0.50
N ARG A 60 -7.02 -12.07 -0.72
CA ARG A 60 -7.91 -11.07 -1.27
C ARG A 60 -7.66 -10.88 -2.76
N PRO A 61 -8.71 -10.51 -3.55
CA PRO A 61 -8.52 -10.21 -4.97
C PRO A 61 -7.57 -9.04 -5.17
N ILE A 62 -6.91 -9.01 -6.33
CA ILE A 62 -6.06 -7.90 -6.73
C ILE A 62 -6.58 -7.32 -8.05
N PRO A 63 -6.38 -6.02 -8.32
CA PRO A 63 -6.82 -5.46 -9.59
C PRO A 63 -6.02 -6.05 -10.76
N LYS A 64 -6.63 -6.08 -11.95
CA LYS A 64 -5.99 -6.62 -13.15
C LYS A 64 -4.66 -5.93 -13.44
N ASN A 65 -4.62 -4.60 -13.32
CA ASN A 65 -3.41 -3.82 -13.54
C ASN A 65 -2.77 -3.43 -12.21
N TRP A 66 -2.53 -4.43 -11.36
CA TRP A 66 -2.04 -4.26 -9.99
C TRP A 66 -0.73 -3.46 -9.90
N MET A 67 0.06 -3.42 -10.97
CA MET A 67 1.32 -2.67 -11.00
C MET A 67 1.11 -1.16 -11.05
N ARG A 68 -0.09 -0.70 -11.40
CA ARG A 68 -0.41 0.72 -11.50
C ARG A 68 -1.09 1.20 -10.23
N ALA A 69 -0.46 2.13 -9.53
CA ALA A 69 -1.00 2.66 -8.27
C ALA A 69 -2.42 3.19 -8.43
N LYS A 70 -2.69 3.93 -9.50
CA LYS A 70 -4.01 4.55 -9.71
C LYS A 70 -5.14 3.55 -9.96
N GLU A 71 -4.83 2.32 -10.34
CA GLU A 71 -5.85 1.28 -10.51
C GLU A 71 -6.55 0.96 -9.18
N TYR A 72 -5.88 1.20 -8.06
CA TYR A 72 -6.48 0.94 -6.75
C TYR A 72 -7.58 1.95 -6.38
N GLU A 73 -7.73 3.02 -7.12
CA GLU A 73 -8.83 3.97 -6.91
C GLU A 73 -10.20 3.37 -7.24
N ASN A 74 -10.22 2.38 -8.13
CA ASN A 74 -11.45 1.71 -8.56
C ASN A 74 -11.52 0.27 -8.03
N TYR A 75 -10.69 -0.06 -7.07
CA TYR A 75 -10.58 -1.39 -6.49
C TYR A 75 -11.45 -1.49 -5.23
N GLY A 76 -12.19 -2.59 -5.10
CA GLY A 76 -12.96 -2.85 -3.89
C GLY A 76 -14.06 -1.83 -3.62
N THR A 77 -14.27 -1.51 -2.35
CA THR A 77 -15.29 -0.58 -1.91
C THR A 77 -14.67 0.78 -1.57
N LYS A 78 -15.19 1.86 -2.13
CA LYS A 78 -14.70 3.20 -1.82
C LYS A 78 -15.18 3.63 -0.44
N LEU A 79 -14.26 4.26 0.32
CA LEU A 79 -14.55 4.79 1.65
C LEU A 79 -14.54 6.32 1.60
N ALA A 80 -15.42 6.92 2.37
CA ALA A 80 -15.50 8.40 2.45
C ALA A 80 -14.35 8.99 3.27
N ARG A 81 -13.75 8.19 4.14
CA ARG A 81 -12.65 8.62 5.03
C ARG A 81 -11.74 7.44 5.32
N PRO A 82 -10.51 7.70 5.81
CA PRO A 82 -9.57 6.60 6.02
C PRO A 82 -9.96 5.72 7.20
N ALA A 83 -9.79 4.41 7.01
CA ALA A 83 -9.90 3.40 8.06
C ALA A 83 -8.56 2.69 8.19
N TYR A 84 -8.23 2.21 9.39
CA TYR A 84 -7.00 1.44 9.60
C TYR A 84 -6.98 0.23 8.67
N GLY A 85 -5.92 0.12 7.88
CA GLY A 85 -5.74 -0.98 6.94
C GLY A 85 -6.32 -0.74 5.56
N CYS A 86 -7.01 0.39 5.32
CA CYS A 86 -7.52 0.69 3.98
C CYS A 86 -6.38 1.04 3.03
N ILE A 87 -6.68 1.00 1.74
CA ILE A 87 -5.75 1.35 0.68
C ILE A 87 -5.94 2.82 0.34
N ALA A 88 -4.84 3.58 0.36
CA ALA A 88 -4.85 5.00 -0.02
C ALA A 88 -4.08 5.17 -1.33
N THR A 89 -4.70 5.85 -2.28
CA THR A 89 -4.04 6.20 -3.54
C THR A 89 -3.88 7.70 -3.62
N MET A 90 -2.86 8.12 -4.36
CA MET A 90 -2.57 9.54 -4.56
C MET A 90 -1.88 9.75 -5.89
N SER A 91 -1.98 10.96 -6.42
CA SER A 91 -1.26 11.36 -7.62
C SER A 91 0.13 11.86 -7.22
N ARG A 92 1.09 11.61 -8.09
CA ARG A 92 2.41 12.20 -8.03
C ARG A 92 2.86 12.56 -9.44
N GLN A 93 3.92 13.36 -9.56
CA GLN A 93 4.44 13.72 -10.87
C GLN A 93 4.86 12.45 -11.63
N GLY A 94 4.29 12.26 -12.82
CA GLY A 94 4.59 11.10 -13.66
C GLY A 94 3.84 9.83 -13.31
N GLY A 95 2.84 9.88 -12.41
CA GLY A 95 2.08 8.68 -12.06
C GLY A 95 1.31 8.80 -10.77
N GLY A 96 1.30 7.72 -10.00
CA GLY A 96 0.61 7.65 -8.73
C GLY A 96 1.41 6.89 -7.68
N HIS A 97 0.89 6.88 -6.46
CA HIS A 97 1.42 6.10 -5.36
C HIS A 97 0.26 5.43 -4.64
N VAL A 98 0.51 4.26 -4.06
CA VAL A 98 -0.48 3.50 -3.31
C VAL A 98 0.17 2.88 -2.07
N ALA A 99 -0.55 2.91 -0.95
CA ALA A 99 -0.05 2.38 0.32
C ALA A 99 -1.23 2.08 1.24
N PHE A 100 -0.94 1.49 2.40
CA PHE A 100 -1.95 1.18 3.41
C PHE A 100 -1.96 2.23 4.52
N VAL A 101 -3.15 2.63 4.96
CA VAL A 101 -3.30 3.53 6.10
C VAL A 101 -3.12 2.74 7.40
N ILE A 102 -2.19 3.16 8.26
CA ILE A 102 -1.95 2.50 9.56
C ILE A 102 -2.01 3.45 10.75
N GLY A 103 -2.29 4.73 10.52
CA GLY A 103 -2.40 5.67 11.62
C GLY A 103 -2.46 7.11 11.15
N GLU A 104 -2.39 8.01 12.11
CA GLU A 104 -2.35 9.46 11.89
C GLU A 104 -1.40 10.11 12.89
N VAL A 105 -0.87 11.26 12.53
CA VAL A 105 0.08 11.99 13.39
C VAL A 105 -0.69 12.71 14.50
N SER A 106 -1.87 13.21 14.17
CA SER A 106 -2.80 13.84 15.11
C SER A 106 -4.21 13.59 14.58
N LYS A 107 -5.20 13.71 15.44
CA LYS A 107 -6.60 13.49 15.02
C LYS A 107 -6.97 14.40 13.85
N GLY A 108 -7.31 13.79 12.72
CA GLY A 108 -7.63 14.52 11.49
C GLY A 108 -6.43 15.10 10.77
N GLY A 109 -5.23 14.86 11.26
CA GLY A 109 -3.99 15.36 10.66
C GLY A 109 -3.42 14.44 9.58
N ASP A 110 -2.09 14.59 9.37
CA ASP A 110 -1.41 13.78 8.37
C ASP A 110 -1.52 12.29 8.65
N LEU A 111 -1.55 11.51 7.60
CA LEU A 111 -1.66 10.05 7.69
C LEU A 111 -0.29 9.39 7.78
N LEU A 112 -0.27 8.24 8.45
CA LEU A 112 0.86 7.33 8.42
C LEU A 112 0.53 6.21 7.45
N LEU A 113 1.34 6.08 6.40
CA LEU A 113 1.12 5.08 5.35
C LEU A 113 2.28 4.09 5.34
N LEU A 114 1.92 2.80 5.33
CA LEU A 114 2.86 1.71 5.15
C LEU A 114 2.82 1.30 3.69
N GLY A 115 3.92 1.48 2.99
CA GLY A 115 3.96 1.20 1.55
C GLY A 115 5.33 0.82 1.06
N GLY A 116 5.34 0.25 -0.16
CA GLY A 116 6.56 -0.06 -0.89
C GLY A 116 7.00 1.14 -1.70
N ASN A 117 8.29 1.17 -2.00
CA ASN A 117 8.88 2.24 -2.80
C ASN A 117 8.72 3.63 -2.20
N GLN A 118 8.73 3.71 -0.87
CA GLN A 118 8.77 4.95 -0.11
C GLN A 118 10.21 5.15 0.36
N GLY A 119 10.95 6.07 -0.30
CA GLY A 119 12.40 6.15 -0.13
C GLY A 119 13.10 4.89 -0.62
N ASN A 120 12.60 4.30 -1.71
CA ASN A 120 13.10 3.07 -2.32
C ASN A 120 13.09 1.88 -1.34
N SER A 121 12.17 1.89 -0.39
CA SER A 121 12.06 0.85 0.63
C SER A 121 10.60 0.61 1.01
N VAL A 122 10.37 -0.47 1.76
CA VAL A 122 9.12 -0.64 2.49
C VAL A 122 9.26 0.14 3.78
N SER A 123 8.41 1.13 3.97
CA SER A 123 8.52 2.02 5.11
C SER A 123 7.16 2.53 5.58
N ILE A 124 7.15 3.11 6.78
CA ILE A 124 6.03 3.88 7.29
C ILE A 124 6.43 5.35 7.14
N ALA A 125 5.64 6.10 6.39
CA ALA A 125 5.93 7.49 6.10
C ALA A 125 4.72 8.37 6.33
N ARG A 126 4.96 9.66 6.55
CA ARG A 126 3.93 10.66 6.79
C ARG A 126 3.51 11.33 5.49
N PHE A 127 2.20 11.43 5.26
CA PHE A 127 1.63 12.05 4.07
C PHE A 127 0.52 13.01 4.45
N PRO A 128 0.46 14.22 3.86
CA PRO A 128 -0.69 15.09 4.04
C PRO A 128 -1.97 14.45 3.48
N ARG A 129 -3.08 14.55 4.20
CA ARG A 129 -4.37 14.01 3.72
C ARG A 129 -4.77 14.60 2.38
N SER A 130 -4.40 15.85 2.12
CA SER A 130 -4.75 16.54 0.87
C SER A 130 -4.17 15.86 -0.37
N ARG A 131 -3.15 15.03 -0.23
CA ARG A 131 -2.59 14.29 -1.36
C ARG A 131 -3.41 13.08 -1.74
N ILE A 132 -4.25 12.57 -0.85
CA ILE A 132 -4.97 11.31 -1.08
C ILE A 132 -6.15 11.56 -2.02
N THR A 133 -6.25 10.76 -3.07
CA THR A 133 -7.33 10.87 -4.06
C THR A 133 -8.44 9.84 -3.83
N ALA A 134 -8.14 8.74 -3.17
CA ALA A 134 -9.16 7.73 -2.85
C ALA A 134 -8.72 6.85 -1.69
N TYR A 135 -9.71 6.38 -0.91
CA TYR A 135 -9.55 5.33 0.09
C TYR A 135 -10.42 4.16 -0.36
N THR A 136 -9.86 2.94 -0.37
CA THR A 136 -10.59 1.76 -0.80
C THR A 136 -10.38 0.60 0.16
N TRP A 137 -11.34 -0.32 0.18
CA TRP A 137 -11.31 -1.51 1.05
C TRP A 137 -11.40 -2.76 0.19
N PRO A 138 -10.56 -3.78 0.46
CA PRO A 138 -10.55 -4.99 -0.35
C PRO A 138 -11.85 -5.77 -0.31
N ASP A 139 -12.23 -6.36 -1.43
CA ASP A 139 -13.32 -7.33 -1.48
C ASP A 139 -12.94 -8.57 -0.66
N THR A 140 -13.93 -9.37 -0.30
CA THR A 140 -13.70 -10.65 0.37
C THR A 140 -13.00 -11.64 -0.58
N ALA A 141 -12.54 -12.76 -0.03
CA ALA A 141 -11.84 -13.79 -0.81
C ALA A 141 -12.68 -14.32 -1.98
N ASP A 142 -14.01 -14.31 -1.84
CA ASP A 142 -14.92 -14.75 -2.91
C ASP A 142 -15.40 -13.59 -3.81
N GLY A 143 -14.74 -12.44 -3.72
CA GLY A 143 -14.97 -11.31 -4.62
C GLY A 143 -16.18 -10.44 -4.30
N LYS A 144 -16.71 -10.51 -3.10
CA LYS A 144 -17.87 -9.71 -2.69
C LYS A 144 -17.43 -8.42 -2.01
N PRO A 145 -18.23 -7.33 -2.14
CA PRO A 145 -17.95 -6.08 -1.44
C PRO A 145 -17.84 -6.28 0.07
N SER A 146 -16.96 -5.53 0.69
CA SER A 146 -16.69 -5.60 2.11
C SER A 146 -16.44 -4.19 2.67
N GLN A 147 -16.78 -3.99 3.92
CA GLN A 147 -16.58 -2.73 4.63
C GLN A 147 -15.69 -2.99 5.85
N PRO A 148 -14.87 -2.01 6.26
CA PRO A 148 -14.13 -2.17 7.51
C PRO A 148 -15.08 -2.13 8.71
N ASN A 149 -14.68 -2.81 9.78
CA ASN A 149 -15.38 -2.66 11.06
C ASN A 149 -15.36 -1.17 11.43
N PRO A 150 -16.46 -0.59 11.93
CA PRO A 150 -16.51 0.84 12.27
C PRO A 150 -15.42 1.31 13.22
N SER A 151 -14.94 0.45 14.11
CA SER A 151 -13.84 0.81 15.03
C SER A 151 -12.54 1.14 14.30
N ARG A 152 -12.37 0.69 13.06
CA ARG A 152 -11.16 0.95 12.27
C ARG A 152 -11.08 2.38 11.76
N TYR A 153 -12.17 3.14 11.83
CA TYR A 153 -12.13 4.57 11.49
C TYR A 153 -11.48 5.42 12.59
N THR A 154 -11.24 4.85 13.77
CA THR A 154 -10.41 5.48 14.79
C THR A 154 -8.96 5.04 14.53
N LEU A 155 -8.14 5.98 14.04
CA LEU A 155 -6.77 5.67 13.64
C LEU A 155 -5.82 5.75 14.84
N PRO A 156 -4.87 4.81 14.94
CA PRO A 156 -3.81 4.91 15.96
C PRO A 156 -2.98 6.18 15.73
N LEU A 157 -2.53 6.80 16.80
CA LEU A 157 -1.61 7.95 16.74
C LEU A 157 -0.18 7.44 16.66
N GLY A 158 0.66 8.13 15.89
CA GLY A 158 2.07 7.76 15.75
C GLY A 158 2.85 8.89 15.10
N THR A 159 4.11 8.61 14.80
CA THR A 159 5.00 9.57 14.14
C THR A 159 5.82 8.89 13.06
N ALA A 160 6.17 9.67 12.04
CA ALA A 160 7.11 9.25 10.99
C ALA A 160 7.57 10.49 10.24
N ALA A 161 8.68 10.38 9.52
CA ALA A 161 9.15 11.45 8.64
C ALA A 161 8.27 11.52 7.40
N TYR A 162 8.19 12.69 6.78
CA TYR A 162 7.54 12.81 5.46
C TYR A 162 8.27 11.94 4.44
N SER A 163 7.51 11.35 3.53
CA SER A 163 8.10 10.64 2.41
C SER A 163 8.77 11.66 1.48
N SER A 164 10.01 11.40 1.10
CA SER A 164 10.78 12.24 0.20
C SER A 164 10.84 11.67 -1.22
N ASN A 165 10.52 10.42 -1.39
CA ASN A 165 10.60 9.73 -2.67
C ASN A 165 9.71 8.49 -2.63
N GLU A 166 8.64 8.52 -3.41
CA GLU A 166 7.74 7.38 -3.61
C GLU A 166 7.64 6.98 -5.08
N ALA A 167 8.75 7.11 -5.76
CA ALA A 167 8.85 6.80 -7.19
C ALA A 167 8.51 5.33 -7.53
#